data_e7b6f395b27bae119e11bed376ee2243
#
_entry.id   e7b6f395b27bae119e11bed376ee2243
#
_cell.length_a   1.000
_cell.length_b   1.000
_cell.length_c   1.000
_cell.angle_alpha   90.00
_cell.angle_beta   90.00
_cell.angle_gamma   90.00
#
_symmetry.space_group_name_H-M   'P 1'
#
loop_
_entity.id
_entity.type
_entity.pdbx_description
1 polymer ?
#
loop_
_entity_poly.entity_id
_entity_poly.type
_entity_poly.pdbx_seq_one_letter_code
_entity_poly.pdbx_strand_id
1 'polypeptide(L)'
;LDYLSTYGKINPQNSKTDNEKCLPTAVQRKDTYIMGAIVTLKKGEGRLLKSGGAWIFDNEVDTIVGSFENGDIVIVKDFDGYPLGKGFINTNSKIFIRMLTRHVDTEIDEAFFTKRLQDAWDYRKKTVDTSSCRVVFGEADFLPGIVIDKFENVLVVESLALGIDKVKNLLINILKNILKNDGIIIEGVYERSDAKVRKHEGMDTYKGFIGDEFNTKVHINENGVRYIVDVKDGQKTGFFLDQKYNRLAIQRICKDAKVLDCFTHTGSFALNAGIAGASSVLGVDASELAIAQARENAAL
;
A
#
# COMPACT_ATOMS: atom_id res chain seq x y z
N LEU A 1 59.47 -12.09 13.06
CA LEU A 1 60.16 -11.05 13.84
C LEU A 1 59.10 -10.08 14.34
N ASP A 2 58.50 -10.36 15.52
CA ASP A 2 58.80 -9.84 16.86
C ASP A 2 58.51 -8.34 16.98
N TYR A 3 57.64 -7.89 17.88
CA TYR A 3 57.56 -7.84 19.32
C TYR A 3 56.20 -7.28 19.77
N LEU A 4 55.46 -7.94 20.57
CA LEU A 4 55.13 -7.88 22.00
C LEU A 4 54.93 -6.49 22.64
N SER A 5 53.69 -6.42 23.21
CA SER A 5 53.27 -5.97 24.55
C SER A 5 53.38 -4.50 24.96
N THR A 6 52.35 -3.97 25.59
CA THR A 6 52.23 -3.81 27.05
C THR A 6 50.84 -3.31 27.48
N TYR A 7 50.44 -3.77 28.62
CA TYR A 7 49.28 -3.45 29.45
C TYR A 7 49.15 -2.00 29.91
N GLY A 8 47.94 -1.51 30.11
CA GLY A 8 47.62 -0.33 30.89
C GLY A 8 46.15 -0.28 31.28
N LYS A 9 45.81 -0.80 32.47
CA LYS A 9 44.56 -0.54 33.18
C LYS A 9 44.53 0.90 33.67
N ILE A 10 43.39 1.62 33.55
CA ILE A 10 42.94 2.59 34.57
C ILE A 10 41.41 2.72 34.47
N ASN A 11 40.77 2.78 35.60
CA ASN A 11 39.36 2.69 35.97
C ASN A 11 38.69 4.12 35.97
N PRO A 12 37.38 4.21 36.28
CA PRO A 12 36.43 5.10 35.59
C PRO A 12 36.12 6.37 36.36
N GLN A 13 35.63 7.38 35.68
CA GLN A 13 34.69 8.38 36.24
C GLN A 13 33.96 9.20 35.18
N ASN A 14 32.63 9.11 35.27
CA ASN A 14 31.57 10.10 35.02
C ASN A 14 31.80 11.22 33.99
N SER A 15 30.99 11.20 32.92
CA SER A 15 30.16 12.38 32.58
C SER A 15 28.94 11.94 31.79
N LYS A 16 27.79 12.35 32.29
CA LYS A 16 26.46 12.29 31.62
C LYS A 16 26.43 13.26 30.47
N THR A 17 25.91 12.87 29.33
CA THR A 17 25.01 13.67 28.47
C THR A 17 24.30 12.79 27.48
N ASP A 18 23.02 12.65 27.64
CA ASP A 18 21.88 12.87 26.78
C ASP A 18 21.69 12.09 25.48
N ASN A 19 20.64 11.23 25.59
CA ASN A 19 19.56 11.05 24.60
C ASN A 19 19.91 10.69 23.14
N GLU A 20 20.29 9.47 22.90
CA GLU A 20 19.85 8.73 21.72
C GLU A 20 18.67 7.83 22.09
N LYS A 21 17.46 8.20 21.69
CA LYS A 21 16.30 7.33 21.71
C LYS A 21 16.48 6.25 20.67
N CYS A 22 17.08 5.14 21.08
CA CYS A 22 17.00 3.87 20.34
C CYS A 22 15.52 3.49 20.18
N LEU A 23 15.10 3.33 18.94
CA LEU A 23 13.88 2.63 18.57
C LEU A 23 13.93 1.22 19.18
N PRO A 24 12.83 0.69 19.73
CA PRO A 24 12.84 -0.64 20.31
C PRO A 24 13.01 -1.67 19.18
N THR A 25 14.15 -2.31 19.18
CA THR A 25 14.40 -3.57 18.48
C THR A 25 13.31 -4.56 18.85
N ALA A 26 12.73 -5.22 17.85
CA ALA A 26 11.80 -6.31 18.01
C ALA A 26 12.36 -7.31 19.03
N VAL A 27 11.70 -7.40 20.18
CA VAL A 27 12.08 -8.34 21.24
C VAL A 27 11.80 -9.73 20.73
N GLN A 28 12.86 -10.49 20.44
CA GLN A 28 12.78 -11.94 20.34
C GLN A 28 12.30 -12.49 21.69
N ARG A 29 11.01 -12.78 21.81
CA ARG A 29 10.51 -13.63 22.89
C ARG A 29 10.75 -15.08 22.50
N LYS A 30 11.80 -15.66 23.06
CA LYS A 30 11.99 -17.10 23.06
C LYS A 30 10.91 -17.75 23.93
N ASP A 31 10.28 -18.78 23.33
CA ASP A 31 9.63 -19.90 24.01
C ASP A 31 8.46 -19.60 24.98
N THR A 32 7.35 -19.20 24.41
CA THR A 32 6.02 -19.70 24.80
C THR A 32 5.19 -19.67 23.51
N TYR A 33 4.64 -20.81 23.10
CA TYR A 33 3.59 -20.88 22.08
C TYR A 33 2.38 -20.11 22.63
N ILE A 34 2.36 -18.81 22.44
CA ILE A 34 1.14 -18.04 22.59
C ILE A 34 0.33 -18.42 21.34
N MET A 35 -0.51 -19.43 21.49
CA MET A 35 -1.55 -19.67 20.50
C MET A 35 -2.31 -18.35 20.40
N GLY A 36 -2.23 -17.68 19.23
CA GLY A 36 -2.97 -16.45 18.99
C GLY A 36 -4.44 -16.68 19.33
N ALA A 37 -5.16 -15.64 19.70
CA ALA A 37 -6.56 -15.75 20.06
C ALA A 37 -7.35 -16.49 18.97
N ILE A 38 -8.33 -17.29 19.40
CA ILE A 38 -9.23 -18.04 18.54
C ILE A 38 -10.58 -17.34 18.54
N VAL A 39 -11.05 -16.98 17.36
CA VAL A 39 -12.37 -16.39 17.14
C VAL A 39 -13.28 -17.45 16.54
N THR A 40 -14.41 -17.71 17.18
CA THR A 40 -15.45 -18.65 16.68
C THR A 40 -16.61 -17.84 16.13
N LEU A 41 -17.09 -18.20 14.95
CA LEU A 41 -18.23 -17.56 14.30
C LEU A 41 -19.55 -18.17 14.80
N LYS A 42 -20.63 -17.38 14.74
CA LYS A 42 -21.99 -17.84 15.04
C LYS A 42 -22.44 -18.92 14.07
N LYS A 43 -23.38 -19.75 14.52
CA LYS A 43 -23.99 -20.78 13.68
C LYS A 43 -24.63 -20.19 12.42
N GLY A 44 -24.19 -20.69 11.28
CA GLY A 44 -24.70 -20.25 9.97
C GLY A 44 -23.96 -19.05 9.37
N GLU A 45 -23.04 -18.44 10.12
CA GLU A 45 -22.18 -17.34 9.64
C GLU A 45 -20.89 -17.83 8.93
N GLY A 46 -20.10 -16.90 8.40
CA GLY A 46 -18.92 -17.23 7.60
C GLY A 46 -19.24 -17.67 6.17
N ARG A 47 -20.46 -17.49 5.68
CA ARG A 47 -20.84 -17.86 4.30
C ARG A 47 -20.08 -17.07 3.27
N LEU A 48 -19.91 -15.75 3.48
CA LEU A 48 -19.14 -14.89 2.61
C LEU A 48 -17.69 -15.36 2.55
N LEU A 49 -17.11 -15.71 3.71
CA LEU A 49 -15.76 -16.26 3.76
C LEU A 49 -15.64 -17.56 2.98
N LYS A 50 -16.57 -18.50 3.15
CA LYS A 50 -16.60 -19.79 2.42
C LYS A 50 -16.76 -19.59 0.90
N SER A 51 -17.43 -18.52 0.46
CA SER A 51 -17.61 -18.19 -0.97
C SER A 51 -16.49 -17.33 -1.58
N GLY A 52 -15.43 -17.03 -0.85
CA GLY A 52 -14.29 -16.28 -1.38
C GLY A 52 -14.03 -14.93 -0.74
N GLY A 53 -14.92 -14.43 0.11
CA GLY A 53 -14.75 -13.15 0.81
C GLY A 53 -13.56 -13.15 1.76
N ALA A 54 -13.08 -11.96 2.08
CA ALA A 54 -11.91 -11.77 2.95
C ALA A 54 -12.26 -11.08 4.29
N TRP A 55 -13.54 -10.80 4.53
CA TRP A 55 -13.99 -10.01 5.69
C TRP A 55 -14.93 -10.81 6.57
N ILE A 56 -14.80 -10.62 7.87
CA ILE A 56 -15.73 -11.07 8.90
C ILE A 56 -16.18 -9.84 9.67
N PHE A 57 -17.46 -9.66 9.78
CA PHE A 57 -18.06 -8.54 10.48
C PHE A 57 -18.25 -8.84 11.97
N ASP A 58 -18.37 -7.81 12.79
CA ASP A 58 -18.55 -7.89 14.24
C ASP A 58 -19.77 -8.73 14.65
N ASN A 59 -20.87 -8.61 13.90
CA ASN A 59 -22.09 -9.37 14.15
C ASN A 59 -22.01 -10.86 13.83
N GLU A 60 -21.00 -11.33 13.11
CA GLU A 60 -20.76 -12.73 12.76
C GLU A 60 -20.02 -13.49 13.88
N VAL A 61 -19.36 -12.77 14.81
CA VAL A 61 -18.55 -13.36 15.88
C VAL A 61 -19.40 -13.82 17.04
N ASP A 62 -19.17 -15.05 17.52
CA ASP A 62 -19.77 -15.64 18.70
C ASP A 62 -18.88 -15.50 19.94
N THR A 63 -17.68 -16.09 19.90
CA THR A 63 -16.76 -16.10 21.05
C THR A 63 -15.32 -15.82 20.62
N ILE A 64 -14.54 -15.29 21.57
CA ILE A 64 -13.09 -15.09 21.42
C ILE A 64 -12.42 -15.72 22.65
N VAL A 65 -11.48 -16.61 22.40
CA VAL A 65 -10.69 -17.30 23.44
C VAL A 65 -9.21 -16.96 23.26
N GLY A 66 -8.56 -16.53 24.31
CA GLY A 66 -7.16 -16.07 24.31
C GLY A 66 -7.06 -14.55 24.39
N SER A 67 -5.84 -14.06 24.53
CA SER A 67 -5.53 -12.62 24.58
C SER A 67 -5.08 -12.12 23.22
N PHE A 68 -5.45 -10.89 22.88
CA PHE A 68 -5.02 -10.20 21.67
C PHE A 68 -5.02 -8.70 21.88
N GLU A 69 -4.31 -8.00 21.03
CA GLU A 69 -4.42 -6.57 20.80
C GLU A 69 -5.00 -6.30 19.40
N ASN A 70 -5.66 -5.18 19.22
CA ASN A 70 -6.15 -4.79 17.89
C ASN A 70 -4.99 -4.72 16.90
N GLY A 71 -5.17 -5.34 15.74
CA GLY A 71 -4.14 -5.51 14.70
C GLY A 71 -3.33 -6.80 14.81
N ASP A 72 -3.56 -7.64 15.83
CA ASP A 72 -2.91 -8.94 15.92
C ASP A 72 -3.52 -9.95 14.96
N ILE A 73 -2.78 -11.04 14.74
CA ILE A 73 -3.24 -12.16 13.93
C ILE A 73 -3.98 -13.16 14.81
N VAL A 74 -5.20 -13.50 14.43
CA VAL A 74 -6.05 -14.47 15.13
C VAL A 74 -6.39 -15.64 14.22
N ILE A 75 -6.72 -16.79 14.85
CA ILE A 75 -7.28 -17.97 14.17
C ILE A 75 -8.80 -17.84 14.14
N VAL A 76 -9.40 -18.07 13.00
CA VAL A 76 -10.85 -18.07 12.83
C VAL A 76 -11.35 -19.50 12.66
N LYS A 77 -12.42 -19.83 13.39
CA LYS A 77 -13.16 -21.11 13.30
C LYS A 77 -14.63 -20.86 13.04
N ASP A 78 -15.29 -21.79 12.37
CA ASP A 78 -16.74 -21.79 12.30
C ASP A 78 -17.37 -22.31 13.61
N PHE A 79 -18.70 -22.29 13.67
CA PHE A 79 -19.46 -22.72 14.86
C PHE A 79 -19.15 -24.16 15.30
N ASP A 80 -18.86 -25.05 14.36
CA ASP A 80 -18.57 -26.45 14.63
C ASP A 80 -17.07 -26.68 14.98
N GLY A 81 -16.28 -25.59 15.06
CA GLY A 81 -14.85 -25.63 15.38
C GLY A 81 -13.94 -25.89 14.18
N TYR A 82 -14.47 -25.94 12.96
CA TYR A 82 -13.66 -26.11 11.76
C TYR A 82 -12.83 -24.84 11.49
N PRO A 83 -11.50 -24.97 11.28
CA PRO A 83 -10.63 -23.82 11.05
C PRO A 83 -10.87 -23.21 9.66
N LEU A 84 -11.11 -21.90 9.63
CA LEU A 84 -11.37 -21.13 8.41
C LEU A 84 -10.14 -20.34 7.92
N GLY A 85 -9.13 -20.13 8.79
CA GLY A 85 -7.90 -19.43 8.44
C GLY A 85 -7.40 -18.48 9.51
N LYS A 86 -6.54 -17.54 9.10
CA LYS A 86 -5.95 -16.50 9.95
C LYS A 86 -6.16 -15.12 9.36
N GLY A 87 -6.33 -14.11 10.21
CA GLY A 87 -6.51 -12.73 9.79
C GLY A 87 -6.18 -11.72 10.89
N PHE A 88 -6.10 -10.45 10.51
CA PHE A 88 -5.96 -9.34 11.44
C PHE A 88 -7.29 -9.04 12.12
N ILE A 89 -7.30 -8.96 13.45
CA ILE A 89 -8.45 -8.57 14.26
C ILE A 89 -8.42 -7.08 14.58
N ASN A 90 -9.58 -6.41 14.50
CA ASN A 90 -9.74 -5.04 14.99
C ASN A 90 -11.15 -4.81 15.51
N THR A 91 -11.28 -4.70 16.84
CA THR A 91 -12.58 -4.52 17.51
C THR A 91 -13.16 -3.10 17.35
N ASN A 92 -12.38 -2.13 16.86
CA ASN A 92 -12.87 -0.79 16.56
C ASN A 92 -13.62 -0.74 15.20
N SER A 93 -13.38 -1.73 14.35
CA SER A 93 -13.92 -1.79 12.99
C SER A 93 -15.16 -2.69 12.91
N LYS A 94 -16.13 -2.32 12.08
CA LYS A 94 -17.22 -3.22 11.70
C LYS A 94 -16.72 -4.43 10.91
N ILE A 95 -15.64 -4.26 10.11
CA ILE A 95 -14.90 -5.39 9.53
C ILE A 95 -13.94 -5.89 10.60
N PHE A 96 -14.48 -6.77 11.44
CA PHE A 96 -13.84 -7.21 12.67
C PHE A 96 -12.57 -8.03 12.42
N ILE A 97 -12.58 -8.86 11.36
CA ILE A 97 -11.39 -9.60 10.93
C ILE A 97 -11.22 -9.46 9.42
N ARG A 98 -9.98 -9.15 9.01
CA ARG A 98 -9.53 -9.18 7.62
C ARG A 98 -8.63 -10.38 7.40
N MET A 99 -9.10 -11.34 6.61
CA MET A 99 -8.41 -12.62 6.40
C MET A 99 -7.14 -12.43 5.57
N LEU A 100 -6.04 -13.04 6.03
CA LEU A 100 -4.76 -13.11 5.33
C LEU A 100 -4.60 -14.44 4.59
N THR A 101 -5.03 -15.53 5.22
CA THR A 101 -4.94 -16.88 4.66
C THR A 101 -6.11 -17.73 5.13
N ARG A 102 -6.46 -18.73 4.32
CA ARG A 102 -7.45 -19.76 4.67
C ARG A 102 -6.82 -21.02 5.28
N HIS A 103 -5.49 -21.04 5.33
CA HIS A 103 -4.73 -22.15 5.85
C HIS A 103 -4.20 -21.79 7.23
N VAL A 104 -4.67 -22.47 8.28
CA VAL A 104 -4.29 -22.18 9.67
C VAL A 104 -2.85 -22.55 9.99
N ASP A 105 -2.27 -23.49 9.23
CA ASP A 105 -0.88 -23.91 9.40
C ASP A 105 0.12 -22.95 8.75
N THR A 106 -0.35 -21.98 7.95
CA THR A 106 0.51 -20.98 7.33
C THR A 106 1.06 -20.03 8.41
N GLU A 107 2.37 -19.93 8.50
CA GLU A 107 3.01 -18.87 9.28
C GLU A 107 2.86 -17.53 8.56
N ILE A 108 2.51 -16.49 9.32
CA ILE A 108 2.38 -15.12 8.80
C ILE A 108 3.64 -14.37 9.24
N ASP A 109 4.68 -14.53 8.45
CA ASP A 109 6.02 -14.00 8.66
C ASP A 109 6.47 -13.14 7.46
N GLU A 110 7.73 -12.74 7.43
CA GLU A 110 8.32 -11.99 6.33
C GLU A 110 8.28 -12.78 5.01
N ALA A 111 8.47 -14.10 5.05
CA ALA A 111 8.42 -14.94 3.85
C ALA A 111 7.01 -14.99 3.25
N PHE A 112 5.98 -15.04 4.09
CA PHE A 112 4.58 -14.93 3.67
C PHE A 112 4.32 -13.61 2.93
N PHE A 113 4.71 -12.48 3.52
CA PHE A 113 4.52 -11.18 2.89
C PHE A 113 5.36 -11.00 1.63
N THR A 114 6.59 -11.52 1.63
CA THR A 114 7.45 -11.53 0.44
C THR A 114 6.78 -12.25 -0.72
N LYS A 115 6.22 -13.43 -0.47
CA LYS A 115 5.50 -14.18 -1.50
C LYS A 115 4.30 -13.40 -2.03
N ARG A 116 3.47 -12.78 -1.18
CA ARG A 116 2.30 -12.00 -1.59
C ARG A 116 2.69 -10.80 -2.47
N LEU A 117 3.72 -10.06 -2.07
CA LEU A 117 4.21 -8.91 -2.82
C LEU A 117 4.86 -9.33 -4.15
N GLN A 118 5.61 -10.43 -4.16
CA GLN A 118 6.18 -10.98 -5.37
C GLN A 118 5.09 -11.43 -6.36
N ASP A 119 4.08 -12.18 -5.88
CA ASP A 119 2.95 -12.62 -6.69
C ASP A 119 2.19 -11.42 -7.30
N ALA A 120 1.96 -10.36 -6.49
CA ALA A 120 1.33 -9.12 -6.95
C ALA A 120 2.17 -8.43 -8.03
N TRP A 121 3.47 -8.29 -7.83
CA TRP A 121 4.37 -7.68 -8.81
C TRP A 121 4.48 -8.50 -10.10
N ASP A 122 4.63 -9.82 -10.00
CA ASP A 122 4.71 -10.71 -11.14
C ASP A 122 3.41 -10.71 -11.97
N TYR A 123 2.26 -10.54 -11.32
CA TYR A 123 0.99 -10.36 -12.01
C TYR A 123 0.99 -9.05 -12.82
N ARG A 124 1.45 -7.92 -12.25
CA ARG A 124 1.52 -6.62 -12.94
C ARG A 124 2.45 -6.67 -14.14
N LYS A 125 3.61 -7.30 -14.01
CA LYS A 125 4.55 -7.47 -15.13
C LYS A 125 3.92 -8.20 -16.33
N LYS A 126 2.94 -9.06 -16.11
CA LYS A 126 2.24 -9.81 -17.16
C LYS A 126 1.05 -9.07 -17.76
N THR A 127 0.45 -8.14 -17.03
CA THR A 127 -0.88 -7.61 -17.36
C THR A 127 -0.91 -6.13 -17.69
N VAL A 128 0.05 -5.35 -17.20
CA VAL A 128 0.08 -3.90 -17.37
C VAL A 128 1.50 -3.41 -17.69
N ASP A 129 1.61 -2.21 -18.24
CA ASP A 129 2.86 -1.47 -18.26
C ASP A 129 3.19 -1.01 -16.83
N THR A 130 4.37 -1.40 -16.35
CA THR A 130 4.80 -1.24 -14.96
C THR A 130 5.61 0.03 -14.70
N SER A 131 5.79 0.91 -15.68
CA SER A 131 6.44 2.22 -15.47
C SER A 131 5.70 3.01 -14.40
N SER A 132 4.35 3.09 -14.54
CA SER A 132 3.46 3.65 -13.54
C SER A 132 2.21 2.78 -13.43
N CYS A 133 2.01 2.13 -12.27
CA CYS A 133 0.92 1.17 -12.08
C CYS A 133 0.58 0.99 -10.60
N ARG A 134 -0.62 0.46 -10.33
CA ARG A 134 -0.97 -0.05 -9.00
C ARG A 134 -0.30 -1.40 -8.78
N VAL A 135 0.70 -1.44 -7.88
CA VAL A 135 1.46 -2.65 -7.57
C VAL A 135 0.67 -3.55 -6.63
N VAL A 136 0.03 -2.98 -5.60
CA VAL A 136 -0.79 -3.72 -4.63
C VAL A 136 -2.17 -3.11 -4.54
N PHE A 137 -3.20 -3.97 -4.56
CA PHE A 137 -4.59 -3.57 -4.45
C PHE A 137 -5.34 -4.39 -3.38
N GLY A 138 -4.98 -4.19 -2.14
CA GLY A 138 -5.71 -4.70 -0.98
C GLY A 138 -6.05 -6.19 -1.05
N GLU A 139 -7.32 -6.47 -0.89
CA GLU A 139 -7.87 -7.82 -0.89
C GLU A 139 -7.68 -8.57 -2.22
N ALA A 140 -7.60 -7.88 -3.34
CA ALA A 140 -7.36 -8.48 -4.65
C ALA A 140 -5.97 -9.15 -4.75
N ASP A 141 -5.00 -8.64 -3.98
CA ASP A 141 -3.65 -9.20 -3.89
C ASP A 141 -3.42 -9.93 -2.55
N PHE A 142 -4.50 -10.24 -1.82
CA PHE A 142 -4.46 -10.92 -0.52
C PHE A 142 -3.62 -10.19 0.54
N LEU A 143 -3.58 -8.86 0.46
CA LEU A 143 -2.96 -7.93 1.41
C LEU A 143 -4.01 -6.90 1.86
N PRO A 144 -5.01 -7.31 2.65
CA PRO A 144 -6.19 -6.53 2.93
C PRO A 144 -5.88 -5.18 3.57
N GLY A 145 -6.46 -4.12 3.00
CA GLY A 145 -6.36 -2.78 3.55
C GLY A 145 -5.11 -1.99 3.21
N ILE A 146 -4.26 -2.45 2.27
CA ILE A 146 -3.14 -1.66 1.74
C ILE A 146 -3.25 -1.47 0.23
N VAL A 147 -2.97 -0.26 -0.22
CA VAL A 147 -2.79 0.07 -1.65
C VAL A 147 -1.39 0.61 -1.84
N ILE A 148 -0.69 0.16 -2.86
CA ILE A 148 0.62 0.68 -3.22
C ILE A 148 0.62 0.98 -4.72
N ASP A 149 0.75 2.25 -5.06
CA ASP A 149 0.91 2.74 -6.41
C ASP A 149 2.38 3.10 -6.67
N LYS A 150 2.86 2.78 -7.85
CA LYS A 150 4.20 3.12 -8.32
C LYS A 150 4.08 4.16 -9.45
N PHE A 151 4.81 5.25 -9.31
CA PHE A 151 5.00 6.28 -10.33
C PHE A 151 6.50 6.36 -10.62
N GLU A 152 6.95 5.78 -11.73
CA GLU A 152 8.38 5.62 -12.06
C GLU A 152 9.18 5.05 -10.87
N ASN A 153 10.01 5.85 -10.24
CA ASN A 153 10.86 5.45 -9.11
C ASN A 153 10.30 5.86 -7.73
N VAL A 154 9.02 6.21 -7.66
CA VAL A 154 8.36 6.61 -6.41
C VAL A 154 7.22 5.67 -6.09
N LEU A 155 7.10 5.28 -4.81
CA LEU A 155 5.94 4.55 -4.29
C LEU A 155 5.03 5.49 -3.52
N VAL A 156 3.73 5.33 -3.72
CA VAL A 156 2.68 5.96 -2.91
C VAL A 156 1.89 4.88 -2.19
N VAL A 157 1.84 4.97 -0.87
CA VAL A 157 1.25 3.96 -0.01
C VAL A 157 0.00 4.52 0.67
N GLU A 158 -1.09 3.77 0.63
CA GLU A 158 -2.30 4.05 1.39
C GLU A 158 -2.60 2.84 2.28
N SER A 159 -2.57 3.05 3.60
CA SER A 159 -2.87 2.04 4.60
C SER A 159 -4.22 2.33 5.26
N LEU A 160 -5.18 1.42 5.11
CA LEU A 160 -6.59 1.63 5.46
C LEU A 160 -7.08 0.74 6.61
N ALA A 161 -6.27 -0.21 7.07
CA ALA A 161 -6.64 -1.15 8.13
C ALA A 161 -5.52 -1.29 9.17
N LEU A 162 -5.90 -1.42 10.44
CA LEU A 162 -4.94 -1.37 11.56
C LEU A 162 -3.88 -2.47 11.50
N GLY A 163 -4.26 -3.71 11.21
CA GLY A 163 -3.31 -4.81 11.19
C GLY A 163 -2.23 -4.65 10.14
N ILE A 164 -2.61 -4.22 8.92
CA ILE A 164 -1.67 -3.97 7.84
C ILE A 164 -0.83 -2.71 8.09
N ASP A 165 -1.39 -1.72 8.80
CA ASP A 165 -0.68 -0.49 9.18
C ASP A 165 0.51 -0.78 10.10
N LYS A 166 0.36 -1.75 11.04
CA LYS A 166 1.44 -2.20 11.92
C LYS A 166 2.62 -2.80 11.16
N VAL A 167 2.39 -3.42 10.01
CA VAL A 167 3.43 -4.10 9.21
C VAL A 167 3.79 -3.36 7.92
N LYS A 168 3.21 -2.19 7.64
CA LYS A 168 3.41 -1.46 6.37
C LYS A 168 4.88 -1.19 6.04
N ASN A 169 5.69 -0.82 7.03
CA ASN A 169 7.11 -0.55 6.81
C ASN A 169 7.89 -1.79 6.37
N LEU A 170 7.56 -2.96 6.94
CA LEU A 170 8.09 -4.24 6.49
C LEU A 170 7.69 -4.51 5.03
N LEU A 171 6.41 -4.32 4.69
CA LEU A 171 5.91 -4.52 3.32
C LEU A 171 6.61 -3.60 2.31
N ILE A 172 6.81 -2.33 2.66
CA ILE A 172 7.52 -1.35 1.82
C ILE A 172 8.96 -1.80 1.58
N ASN A 173 9.67 -2.23 2.62
CA ASN A 173 11.05 -2.68 2.51
C ASN A 173 11.19 -3.94 1.65
N ILE A 174 10.28 -4.91 1.83
CA ILE A 174 10.22 -6.11 1.00
C ILE A 174 9.98 -5.72 -0.46
N LEU A 175 8.98 -4.86 -0.73
CA LEU A 175 8.65 -4.44 -2.10
C LEU A 175 9.82 -3.70 -2.75
N LYS A 176 10.50 -2.80 -2.02
CA LYS A 176 11.72 -2.13 -2.53
C LYS A 176 12.80 -3.14 -2.94
N ASN A 177 12.99 -4.21 -2.18
CA ASN A 177 13.95 -5.26 -2.50
C ASN A 177 13.52 -6.06 -3.73
N ILE A 178 12.23 -6.41 -3.85
CA ILE A 178 11.68 -7.09 -5.03
C ILE A 178 11.89 -6.24 -6.29
N LEU A 179 11.55 -4.95 -6.24
CA LEU A 179 11.73 -4.02 -7.36
C LEU A 179 13.20 -3.83 -7.73
N LYS A 180 14.08 -3.75 -6.72
CA LYS A 180 15.53 -3.65 -6.92
C LYS A 180 16.10 -4.88 -7.65
N ASN A 181 15.60 -6.08 -7.39
CA ASN A 181 16.01 -7.29 -8.09
C ASN A 181 15.63 -7.25 -9.59
N ASP A 182 14.58 -6.52 -9.94
CA ASP A 182 14.19 -6.26 -11.33
C ASP A 182 14.84 -4.98 -11.91
N GLY A 183 15.84 -4.42 -11.22
CA GLY A 183 16.61 -3.24 -11.68
C GLY A 183 15.92 -1.90 -11.41
N ILE A 184 14.82 -1.88 -10.64
CA ILE A 184 14.06 -0.67 -10.32
C ILE A 184 14.47 -0.18 -8.92
N ILE A 185 15.14 0.97 -8.86
CA ILE A 185 15.56 1.60 -7.60
C ILE A 185 14.52 2.63 -7.20
N ILE A 186 13.87 2.41 -6.07
CA ILE A 186 12.88 3.34 -5.51
C ILE A 186 13.60 4.47 -4.77
N GLU A 187 13.42 5.70 -5.25
CA GLU A 187 14.03 6.91 -4.74
C GLU A 187 13.25 7.54 -3.59
N GLY A 188 11.93 7.32 -3.56
CA GLY A 188 11.08 7.91 -2.53
C GLY A 188 9.81 7.10 -2.26
N VAL A 189 9.31 7.25 -1.02
CA VAL A 189 8.02 6.68 -0.61
C VAL A 189 7.20 7.77 0.07
N TYR A 190 5.97 7.97 -0.39
CA TYR A 190 5.03 8.91 0.19
C TYR A 190 3.78 8.18 0.70
N GLU A 191 3.36 8.47 1.92
CA GLU A 191 2.14 7.90 2.49
C GLU A 191 0.96 8.84 2.30
N ARG A 192 -0.14 8.31 1.76
CA ARG A 192 -1.44 8.97 1.53
C ARG A 192 -2.54 8.27 2.31
N SER A 193 -2.30 8.05 3.60
CA SER A 193 -3.27 7.43 4.53
C SER A 193 -4.18 8.49 5.17
N ASP A 194 -4.68 9.43 4.35
CA ASP A 194 -5.54 10.55 4.76
C ASP A 194 -7.05 10.27 4.58
N ALA A 195 -7.41 9.05 4.17
CA ALA A 195 -8.80 8.64 4.00
C ALA A 195 -9.56 8.55 5.33
N LYS A 196 -10.79 9.08 5.35
CA LYS A 196 -11.65 9.12 6.55
C LYS A 196 -11.97 7.74 7.14
N VAL A 197 -11.89 6.68 6.33
CA VAL A 197 -12.14 5.29 6.75
C VAL A 197 -11.20 4.86 7.87
N ARG A 198 -9.99 5.41 7.97
CA ARG A 198 -9.03 5.11 9.05
C ARG A 198 -9.60 5.37 10.45
N LYS A 199 -10.45 6.39 10.59
CA LYS A 199 -11.12 6.68 11.87
C LYS A 199 -12.03 5.54 12.33
N HIS A 200 -12.65 4.81 11.39
CA HIS A 200 -13.46 3.62 11.72
C HIS A 200 -12.60 2.40 12.10
N GLU A 201 -11.32 2.45 11.78
CA GLU A 201 -10.33 1.46 12.22
C GLU A 201 -9.64 1.85 13.55
N GLY A 202 -10.02 2.99 14.14
CA GLY A 202 -9.37 3.52 15.35
C GLY A 202 -7.98 4.12 15.10
N MET A 203 -7.71 4.54 13.86
CA MET A 203 -6.44 5.13 13.45
C MET A 203 -6.58 6.61 13.08
N ASP A 204 -5.54 7.38 13.35
CA ASP A 204 -5.44 8.74 12.83
C ASP A 204 -5.13 8.75 11.33
N THR A 205 -5.56 9.80 10.65
CA THR A 205 -5.15 10.06 9.27
C THR A 205 -3.69 10.50 9.25
N TYR A 206 -2.97 10.06 8.21
CA TYR A 206 -1.57 10.41 8.03
C TYR A 206 -1.25 10.73 6.57
N LYS A 207 -0.40 11.74 6.35
CA LYS A 207 0.13 12.13 5.05
C LYS A 207 1.56 12.61 5.24
N GLY A 208 2.53 12.00 4.55
CA GLY A 208 3.94 12.35 4.74
C GLY A 208 4.92 11.41 4.05
N PHE A 209 6.19 11.76 4.17
CA PHE A 209 7.27 10.92 3.65
C PHE A 209 7.51 9.70 4.55
N ILE A 210 7.86 8.58 3.95
CA ILE A 210 8.42 7.42 4.65
C ILE A 210 9.90 7.33 4.27
N GLY A 211 10.77 7.71 5.19
CA GLY A 211 12.20 7.92 4.98
C GLY A 211 12.51 9.36 4.56
N ASP A 212 13.48 9.53 3.65
CA ASP A 212 13.96 10.83 3.23
C ASP A 212 12.95 11.59 2.36
N GLU A 213 12.98 12.91 2.43
CA GLU A 213 12.19 13.79 1.57
C GLU A 213 12.71 13.76 0.13
N PHE A 214 11.79 13.86 -0.82
CA PHE A 214 12.08 13.92 -2.25
C PHE A 214 11.14 14.89 -2.96
N ASN A 215 11.40 15.17 -4.25
CA ASN A 215 10.50 15.97 -5.06
C ASN A 215 9.20 15.20 -5.35
N THR A 216 8.09 15.69 -4.80
CA THR A 216 6.77 15.05 -4.93
C THR A 216 6.12 15.20 -6.30
N LYS A 217 6.65 16.07 -7.18
CA LYS A 217 6.23 16.18 -8.58
C LYS A 217 7.02 15.19 -9.44
N VAL A 218 6.41 14.07 -9.77
CA VAL A 218 7.02 12.95 -10.51
C VAL A 218 6.64 13.04 -11.98
N HIS A 219 7.63 13.00 -12.88
CA HIS A 219 7.39 12.92 -14.31
C HIS A 219 7.13 11.47 -14.71
N ILE A 220 5.98 11.23 -15.35
CA ILE A 220 5.61 9.91 -15.87
C ILE A 220 5.38 9.98 -17.37
N ASN A 221 5.51 8.83 -18.05
CA ASN A 221 5.10 8.65 -19.44
C ASN A 221 4.02 7.57 -19.50
N GLU A 222 2.85 7.91 -19.97
CA GLU A 222 1.75 6.97 -20.16
C GLU A 222 1.16 7.11 -21.57
N ASN A 223 1.12 6.01 -22.32
CA ASN A 223 0.58 5.98 -23.68
C ASN A 223 1.26 6.97 -24.65
N GLY A 224 2.52 7.33 -24.42
CA GLY A 224 3.27 8.33 -25.19
C GLY A 224 3.00 9.77 -24.76
N VAL A 225 2.15 10.01 -23.77
CA VAL A 225 1.88 11.32 -23.16
C VAL A 225 2.68 11.48 -21.90
N ARG A 226 3.35 12.62 -21.74
CA ARG A 226 4.08 12.97 -20.53
C ARG A 226 3.17 13.71 -19.55
N TYR A 227 3.33 13.41 -18.27
CA TYR A 227 2.60 14.09 -17.19
C TYR A 227 3.52 14.38 -16.02
N ILE A 228 3.21 15.43 -15.28
CA ILE A 228 3.68 15.67 -13.93
C ILE A 228 2.58 15.16 -12.97
N VAL A 229 2.92 14.21 -12.14
CA VAL A 229 2.05 13.67 -11.09
C VAL A 229 2.50 14.20 -9.75
N ASP A 230 1.65 14.91 -9.04
CA ASP A 230 1.94 15.35 -7.67
C ASP A 230 1.44 14.29 -6.69
N VAL A 231 2.36 13.49 -6.16
CA VAL A 231 2.03 12.41 -5.22
C VAL A 231 1.64 12.93 -3.84
N LYS A 232 1.95 14.20 -3.54
CA LYS A 232 1.59 14.85 -2.30
C LYS A 232 0.19 15.47 -2.36
N ASP A 233 -0.08 16.31 -3.36
CA ASP A 233 -1.29 17.13 -3.40
C ASP A 233 -2.27 16.74 -4.54
N GLY A 234 -1.87 15.80 -5.40
CA GLY A 234 -2.74 15.25 -6.44
C GLY A 234 -3.91 14.43 -5.87
N GLN A 235 -4.94 14.21 -6.69
CA GLN A 235 -6.10 13.39 -6.31
C GLN A 235 -5.72 11.92 -6.13
N LYS A 236 -6.42 11.22 -5.23
CA LYS A 236 -6.10 9.82 -4.83
C LYS A 236 -4.63 9.73 -4.40
N THR A 237 -3.88 8.86 -5.04
CA THR A 237 -2.43 8.69 -4.84
C THR A 237 -1.59 9.62 -5.74
N GLY A 238 -2.22 10.50 -6.52
CA GLY A 238 -1.59 11.47 -7.43
C GLY A 238 -2.15 11.44 -8.84
N PHE A 239 -2.55 10.27 -9.35
CA PHE A 239 -3.06 10.09 -10.71
C PHE A 239 -4.05 8.92 -10.80
N PHE A 240 -4.96 8.96 -11.78
CA PHE A 240 -5.97 7.91 -12.02
C PHE A 240 -5.40 6.77 -12.87
N LEU A 241 -4.57 5.91 -12.28
CA LEU A 241 -3.92 4.80 -12.98
C LEU A 241 -4.89 3.79 -13.59
N ASP A 242 -6.10 3.66 -13.01
CA ASP A 242 -7.17 2.81 -13.50
C ASP A 242 -7.70 3.22 -14.88
N GLN A 243 -7.51 4.48 -15.29
CA GLN A 243 -7.98 5.03 -16.57
C GLN A 243 -6.96 4.90 -17.72
N LYS A 244 -5.78 4.31 -17.48
CA LYS A 244 -4.68 4.21 -18.46
C LYS A 244 -5.14 3.69 -19.83
N TYR A 245 -5.84 2.55 -19.83
CA TYR A 245 -6.29 1.92 -21.06
C TYR A 245 -7.52 2.60 -21.68
N ASN A 246 -8.35 3.26 -20.88
CA ASN A 246 -9.43 4.09 -21.39
C ASN A 246 -8.87 5.32 -22.12
N ARG A 247 -7.83 5.95 -21.58
CA ARG A 247 -7.11 7.04 -22.25
C ARG A 247 -6.46 6.58 -23.56
N LEU A 248 -5.85 5.39 -23.59
CA LEU A 248 -5.30 4.81 -24.81
C LEU A 248 -6.41 4.51 -25.85
N ALA A 249 -7.56 4.04 -25.40
CA ALA A 249 -8.65 3.64 -26.29
C ALA A 249 -9.20 4.82 -27.08
N ILE A 250 -9.32 6.02 -26.49
CA ILE A 250 -9.84 7.20 -27.21
C ILE A 250 -8.90 7.69 -28.32
N GLN A 251 -7.61 7.41 -28.24
CA GLN A 251 -6.66 7.81 -29.29
C GLN A 251 -7.09 7.28 -30.67
N ARG A 252 -7.76 6.12 -30.71
CA ARG A 252 -8.20 5.49 -31.97
C ARG A 252 -9.26 6.28 -32.75
N ILE A 253 -9.99 7.17 -32.06
CA ILE A 253 -11.13 7.90 -32.62
C ILE A 253 -10.93 9.42 -32.66
N CYS A 254 -9.78 9.93 -32.19
CA CYS A 254 -9.55 11.35 -32.03
C CYS A 254 -8.89 12.03 -33.25
N LYS A 255 -8.33 11.27 -34.21
CA LYS A 255 -7.66 11.85 -35.37
C LYS A 255 -8.62 12.76 -36.15
N ASP A 256 -8.19 13.98 -36.44
CA ASP A 256 -8.93 15.04 -37.13
C ASP A 256 -10.24 15.48 -36.43
N ALA A 257 -10.54 14.94 -35.24
CA ALA A 257 -11.75 15.25 -34.48
C ALA A 257 -11.62 16.59 -33.73
N LYS A 258 -12.77 17.21 -33.43
CA LYS A 258 -12.90 18.26 -32.42
C LYS A 258 -13.33 17.60 -31.12
N VAL A 259 -12.53 17.72 -30.08
CA VAL A 259 -12.73 17.01 -28.81
C VAL A 259 -13.06 17.98 -27.69
N LEU A 260 -14.11 17.69 -26.93
CA LEU A 260 -14.44 18.34 -25.67
C LEU A 260 -14.25 17.31 -24.54
N ASP A 261 -13.35 17.60 -23.60
CA ASP A 261 -13.09 16.80 -22.42
C ASP A 261 -13.69 17.51 -21.19
N CYS A 262 -14.89 17.08 -20.79
CA CYS A 262 -15.57 17.59 -19.60
C CYS A 262 -15.03 16.89 -18.37
N PHE A 263 -14.74 17.66 -17.30
CA PHE A 263 -14.08 17.19 -16.08
C PHE A 263 -12.67 16.69 -16.38
N THR A 264 -11.94 17.47 -17.15
CA THR A 264 -10.63 17.10 -17.71
C THR A 264 -9.57 16.85 -16.63
N HIS A 265 -9.78 17.32 -15.40
CA HIS A 265 -8.84 17.25 -14.29
C HIS A 265 -7.45 17.78 -14.71
N THR A 266 -6.41 16.95 -14.68
CA THR A 266 -5.05 17.33 -15.11
C THR A 266 -4.83 17.20 -16.63
N GLY A 267 -5.91 17.18 -17.41
CA GLY A 267 -5.87 17.14 -18.87
C GLY A 267 -5.62 15.75 -19.47
N SER A 268 -5.75 14.69 -18.69
CA SER A 268 -5.22 13.39 -19.09
C SER A 268 -5.91 12.78 -20.32
N PHE A 269 -7.24 12.91 -20.48
CA PHE A 269 -7.94 12.51 -21.69
C PHE A 269 -7.71 13.50 -22.82
N ALA A 270 -7.79 14.81 -22.55
CA ALA A 270 -7.54 15.86 -23.52
C ALA A 270 -6.17 15.72 -24.21
N LEU A 271 -5.12 15.44 -23.44
CA LEU A 271 -3.74 15.26 -23.97
C LEU A 271 -3.61 13.98 -24.80
N ASN A 272 -4.28 12.89 -24.42
CA ASN A 272 -4.33 11.69 -25.26
C ASN A 272 -5.04 11.94 -26.58
N ALA A 273 -6.11 12.75 -26.60
CA ALA A 273 -6.78 13.17 -27.82
C ALA A 273 -5.88 14.06 -28.69
N GLY A 274 -5.14 15.00 -28.07
CA GLY A 274 -4.23 15.89 -28.76
C GLY A 274 -3.10 15.14 -29.47
N ILE A 275 -2.41 14.23 -28.75
CA ILE A 275 -1.30 13.45 -29.32
C ILE A 275 -1.76 12.48 -30.41
N ALA A 276 -3.04 12.08 -30.38
CA ALA A 276 -3.66 11.26 -31.40
C ALA A 276 -4.04 12.04 -32.70
N GLY A 277 -3.75 13.34 -32.75
CA GLY A 277 -3.99 14.17 -33.92
C GLY A 277 -5.39 14.78 -34.00
N ALA A 278 -6.05 15.05 -32.89
CA ALA A 278 -7.28 15.82 -32.86
C ALA A 278 -7.05 17.22 -33.47
N SER A 279 -8.00 17.71 -34.27
CA SER A 279 -7.91 19.03 -34.93
C SER A 279 -8.08 20.19 -33.93
N SER A 280 -8.81 19.96 -32.84
CA SER A 280 -8.85 20.86 -31.70
C SER A 280 -9.28 20.09 -30.44
N VAL A 281 -8.77 20.50 -29.28
CA VAL A 281 -9.12 19.90 -27.97
C VAL A 281 -9.45 21.03 -27.01
N LEU A 282 -10.59 20.93 -26.36
CA LEU A 282 -10.99 21.80 -25.24
C LEU A 282 -11.20 20.96 -23.98
N GLY A 283 -10.37 21.16 -22.97
CA GLY A 283 -10.55 20.59 -21.63
C GLY A 283 -11.25 21.58 -20.70
N VAL A 284 -12.23 21.13 -19.92
CA VAL A 284 -12.98 21.94 -18.95
C VAL A 284 -13.00 21.26 -17.60
N ASP A 285 -12.68 22.02 -16.54
CA ASP A 285 -12.78 21.57 -15.16
C ASP A 285 -13.14 22.76 -14.24
N ALA A 286 -13.80 22.48 -13.13
CA ALA A 286 -14.11 23.49 -12.12
C ALA A 286 -12.93 23.83 -11.19
N SER A 287 -11.92 22.97 -11.15
CA SER A 287 -10.73 23.12 -10.31
C SER A 287 -9.66 23.94 -11.01
N GLU A 288 -9.38 25.14 -10.53
CA GLU A 288 -8.29 25.98 -11.04
C GLU A 288 -6.93 25.30 -10.93
N LEU A 289 -6.67 24.54 -9.82
CA LEU A 289 -5.45 23.79 -9.63
C LEU A 289 -5.28 22.68 -10.67
N ALA A 290 -6.37 21.96 -10.97
CA ALA A 290 -6.36 20.92 -12.00
C ALA A 290 -6.09 21.51 -13.39
N ILE A 291 -6.71 22.65 -13.74
CA ILE A 291 -6.47 23.35 -15.01
C ILE A 291 -5.04 23.89 -15.10
N ALA A 292 -4.47 24.41 -14.00
CA ALA A 292 -3.07 24.83 -13.98
C ALA A 292 -2.15 23.63 -14.28
N GLN A 293 -2.37 22.49 -13.63
CA GLN A 293 -1.62 21.27 -13.88
C GLN A 293 -1.83 20.72 -15.31
N ALA A 294 -3.05 20.82 -15.84
CA ALA A 294 -3.33 20.43 -17.24
C ALA A 294 -2.53 21.27 -18.25
N ARG A 295 -2.37 22.58 -17.98
CA ARG A 295 -1.52 23.45 -18.81
C ARG A 295 -0.04 23.12 -18.69
N GLU A 296 0.45 22.82 -17.47
CA GLU A 296 1.82 22.34 -17.27
C GLU A 296 2.07 21.05 -18.06
N ASN A 297 1.14 20.08 -17.98
CA ASN A 297 1.23 18.82 -18.72
C ASN A 297 1.19 19.04 -20.25
N ALA A 298 0.39 20.00 -20.74
CA ALA A 298 0.30 20.31 -22.15
C ALA A 298 1.57 20.97 -22.73
N ALA A 299 2.43 21.53 -21.86
CA ALA A 299 3.68 22.17 -22.25
C ALA A 299 4.87 21.18 -22.29
N LEU A 300 4.70 19.92 -21.82
CA LEU A 300 5.74 18.88 -21.85
C LEU A 300 5.91 18.26 -23.25
#